data_79e7d97c20c9bbbdf018f759aed340b2
#
_entry.id   79e7d97c20c9bbbdf018f759aed340b2
#
_cell.length_a   1.000
_cell.length_b   1.000
_cell.length_c   1.000
_cell.angle_alpha   90.00
_cell.angle_beta   90.00
_cell.angle_gamma   90.00
#
_symmetry.space_group_name_H-M   'P 1'
#
loop_
_entity.id
_entity.type
_entity.pdbx_description
1 polymer ?
#
loop_
_entity_poly.entity_id
_entity_poly.type
_entity_poly.pdbx_seq_one_letter_code
_entity_poly.pdbx_strand_id
1 'polypeptide(L)'
;MSLYNTNDVPFIREYDYRYIKETRRLRNLTLSEFSVHMKTDVGTLSKLENNQLQFTIHYESKFKDAIQELKVSNLELLSIKRVIELKALRGIN
;
A
#
# COMPACT_ATOMS: atom_id res chain seq x y z
N MET A 1 -20.45 23.31 12.23
CA MET A 1 -19.09 23.83 12.10
C MET A 1 -18.08 22.70 12.31
N SER A 2 -17.09 22.67 11.48
CA SER A 2 -16.01 21.69 11.67
C SER A 2 -15.15 22.10 12.85
N LEU A 3 -14.78 21.14 13.69
CA LEU A 3 -13.83 21.38 14.79
C LEU A 3 -12.41 21.58 14.28
N TYR A 4 -12.18 21.22 13.02
CA TYR A 4 -10.89 21.33 12.38
C TYR A 4 -11.03 22.14 11.10
N ASN A 5 -10.02 22.90 10.77
CA ASN A 5 -9.87 23.37 9.41
C ASN A 5 -9.01 22.33 8.66
N THR A 6 -8.89 22.51 7.35
CA THR A 6 -8.17 21.54 6.51
C THR A 6 -6.70 21.35 6.94
N ASN A 7 -6.08 22.41 7.46
CA ASN A 7 -4.67 22.36 7.84
C ASN A 7 -4.44 21.66 9.18
N ASP A 8 -5.48 21.59 10.02
CA ASP A 8 -5.38 21.01 11.35
C ASP A 8 -5.76 19.53 11.38
N VAL A 9 -6.39 19.03 10.31
CA VAL A 9 -6.81 17.64 10.24
C VAL A 9 -5.57 16.76 10.05
N PRO A 10 -5.31 15.81 10.97
CA PRO A 10 -4.19 14.91 10.79
C PRO A 10 -4.35 14.09 9.52
N PHE A 11 -3.24 13.84 8.85
CA PHE A 11 -3.27 12.97 7.69
C PHE A 11 -3.54 11.53 8.14
N ILE A 12 -4.59 10.94 7.59
CA ILE A 12 -4.96 9.56 7.88
C ILE A 12 -4.60 8.71 6.68
N ARG A 13 -3.74 7.72 6.90
CA ARG A 13 -3.37 6.78 5.84
C ARG A 13 -4.45 5.74 5.66
N GLU A 14 -4.78 5.47 4.42
CA GLU A 14 -5.69 4.36 4.08
C GLU A 14 -4.93 3.04 4.03
N TYR A 15 -3.66 3.09 3.65
CA TYR A 15 -2.83 1.91 3.46
C TYR A 15 -1.49 2.08 4.16
N ASP A 16 -0.92 1.00 4.64
CA ASP A 16 0.45 0.98 5.11
C ASP A 16 1.32 0.13 4.16
N TYR A 17 2.61 0.02 4.46
CA TYR A 17 3.56 -0.66 3.57
C TYR A 17 3.20 -2.12 3.32
N ARG A 18 2.50 -2.78 4.24
CA ARG A 18 2.15 -4.21 4.10
C ARG A 18 1.20 -4.46 2.94
N TYR A 19 0.41 -3.45 2.57
CA TYR A 19 -0.51 -3.56 1.44
C TYR A 19 0.21 -3.76 0.12
N ILE A 20 1.43 -3.23 -0.03
CA ILE A 20 2.16 -3.31 -1.28
C ILE A 20 2.40 -4.78 -1.66
N LYS A 21 3.01 -5.53 -0.75
CA LYS A 21 3.37 -6.92 -1.01
C LYS A 21 2.14 -7.81 -1.18
N GLU A 22 1.13 -7.62 -0.35
CA GLU A 22 -0.07 -8.45 -0.42
C GLU A 22 -0.85 -8.18 -1.71
N THR A 23 -0.93 -6.93 -2.16
CA THR A 23 -1.55 -6.58 -3.43
C THR A 23 -0.80 -7.20 -4.60
N ARG A 24 0.52 -7.08 -4.57
CA ARG A 24 1.38 -7.64 -5.61
C ARG A 24 1.18 -9.15 -5.72
N ARG A 25 1.17 -9.85 -4.59
CA ARG A 25 0.98 -11.30 -4.53
C ARG A 25 -0.41 -11.72 -4.99
N LEU A 26 -1.42 -10.98 -4.59
CA LEU A 26 -2.80 -11.27 -5.00
C LEU A 26 -2.94 -11.26 -6.52
N ARG A 27 -2.25 -10.33 -7.17
CA ARG A 27 -2.28 -10.19 -8.62
C ARG A 27 -1.17 -10.98 -9.31
N ASN A 28 -0.40 -11.76 -8.55
CA ASN A 28 0.66 -12.60 -9.07
C ASN A 28 1.69 -11.83 -9.90
N LEU A 29 2.06 -10.66 -9.39
CA LEU A 29 3.02 -9.78 -10.05
C LEU A 29 4.40 -9.90 -9.41
N THR A 30 5.44 -9.84 -10.23
CA THR A 30 6.81 -9.74 -9.73
C THR A 30 7.08 -8.33 -9.21
N LEU A 31 8.16 -8.16 -8.46
CA LEU A 31 8.61 -6.82 -8.04
C LEU A 31 8.81 -5.91 -9.24
N SER A 32 9.46 -6.43 -10.30
CA SER A 32 9.69 -5.65 -11.51
C SER A 32 8.39 -5.19 -12.16
N GLU A 33 7.42 -6.09 -12.27
CA GLU A 33 6.13 -5.76 -12.86
C GLU A 33 5.39 -4.71 -12.04
N PHE A 34 5.33 -4.88 -10.72
CA PHE A 34 4.62 -3.95 -9.86
C PHE A 34 5.32 -2.60 -9.78
N SER A 35 6.65 -2.57 -9.88
CA SER A 35 7.39 -1.32 -9.87
C SER A 35 7.00 -0.39 -11.03
N VAL A 36 6.65 -0.95 -12.18
CA VAL A 36 6.14 -0.17 -13.31
C VAL A 36 4.83 0.53 -12.93
N HIS A 37 3.91 -0.20 -12.31
CA HIS A 37 2.63 0.38 -11.89
C HIS A 37 2.79 1.40 -10.76
N MET A 38 3.76 1.18 -9.88
CA MET A 38 4.08 2.12 -8.80
C MET A 38 4.92 3.30 -9.29
N LYS A 39 5.39 3.26 -10.53
CA LYS A 39 6.25 4.30 -11.12
C LYS A 39 7.46 4.57 -10.25
N THR A 40 8.11 3.51 -9.84
CA THR A 40 9.34 3.56 -9.05
C THR A 40 10.26 2.45 -9.52
N ASP A 41 11.53 2.49 -9.10
CA ASP A 41 12.45 1.41 -9.45
C ASP A 41 12.27 0.20 -8.52
N VAL A 42 12.76 -0.94 -8.98
CA VAL A 42 12.61 -2.21 -8.26
C VAL A 42 13.27 -2.15 -6.88
N GLY A 43 14.43 -1.53 -6.77
CA GLY A 43 15.14 -1.41 -5.50
C GLY A 43 14.37 -0.62 -4.47
N THR A 44 13.78 0.50 -4.90
CA THR A 44 12.93 1.33 -4.05
C THR A 44 11.69 0.54 -3.61
N LEU A 45 11.05 -0.16 -4.54
CA LEU A 45 9.86 -0.95 -4.21
C LEU A 45 10.19 -2.05 -3.18
N SER A 46 11.31 -2.73 -3.37
CA SER A 46 11.77 -3.76 -2.44
C SER A 46 11.96 -3.20 -1.03
N LYS A 47 12.59 -2.02 -0.93
CA LYS A 47 12.80 -1.36 0.36
C LYS A 47 11.48 -0.95 1.02
N LEU A 48 10.52 -0.48 0.23
CA LEU A 48 9.19 -0.14 0.74
C LEU A 48 8.49 -1.38 1.30
N GLU A 49 8.52 -2.48 0.55
CA GLU A 49 7.88 -3.73 1.00
C GLU A 49 8.47 -4.26 2.29
N ASN A 50 9.76 -4.07 2.49
CA ASN A 50 10.49 -4.56 3.66
C ASN A 50 10.60 -3.54 4.78
N ASN A 51 9.88 -2.42 4.67
CA ASN A 51 9.89 -1.34 5.65
C ASN A 51 11.28 -0.76 5.89
N GLN A 52 12.15 -0.83 4.88
CA GLN A 52 13.50 -0.26 4.90
C GLN A 52 13.52 1.17 4.38
N LEU A 53 12.42 1.60 3.79
CA LEU A 53 12.20 2.96 3.32
C LEU A 53 10.80 3.36 3.78
N GLN A 54 10.67 4.54 4.36
CA GLN A 54 9.40 4.99 4.90
C GLN A 54 8.34 5.11 3.81
N PHE A 55 7.18 4.53 4.08
CA PHE A 55 6.02 4.62 3.19
C PHE A 55 5.32 5.95 3.44
N THR A 56 5.80 6.99 2.75
CA THR A 56 5.32 8.35 2.89
C THR A 56 4.03 8.57 2.10
N ILE A 57 3.42 9.75 2.28
CA ILE A 57 2.26 10.18 1.48
C ILE A 57 2.55 10.07 -0.01
N HIS A 58 3.77 10.42 -0.41
CA HIS A 58 4.21 10.33 -1.80
C HIS A 58 4.10 8.91 -2.34
N TYR A 59 4.59 7.93 -1.57
CA TYR A 59 4.53 6.53 -1.99
C TYR A 59 3.13 5.95 -1.87
N GLU A 60 2.37 6.38 -0.88
CA GLU A 60 0.97 5.97 -0.79
C GLU A 60 0.17 6.45 -2.00
N SER A 61 0.43 7.66 -2.47
CA SER A 61 -0.19 8.19 -3.68
C SER A 61 0.15 7.33 -4.90
N LYS A 62 1.40 6.91 -5.02
CA LYS A 62 1.82 6.00 -6.09
C LYS A 62 1.13 4.64 -5.99
N PHE A 63 0.96 4.14 -4.77
CA PHE A 63 0.25 2.88 -4.55
C PHE A 63 -1.23 3.02 -4.95
N LYS A 64 -1.89 4.12 -4.57
CA LYS A 64 -3.28 4.37 -4.96
C LYS A 64 -3.43 4.43 -6.47
N ASP A 65 -2.50 5.08 -7.17
CA ASP A 65 -2.51 5.12 -8.62
C ASP A 65 -2.32 3.71 -9.21
N ALA A 66 -1.44 2.92 -8.63
CA ALA A 66 -1.18 1.55 -9.09
C ALA A 66 -2.42 0.67 -8.95
N ILE A 67 -3.10 0.71 -7.80
CA ILE A 67 -4.30 -0.10 -7.61
C ILE A 67 -5.45 0.34 -8.53
N GLN A 68 -5.52 1.62 -8.85
CA GLN A 68 -6.47 2.14 -9.83
C GLN A 68 -6.14 1.62 -11.24
N GLU A 69 -4.89 1.71 -11.64
CA GLU A 69 -4.43 1.24 -12.94
C GLU A 69 -4.66 -0.26 -13.11
N LEU A 70 -4.41 -1.03 -12.06
CA LEU A 70 -4.63 -2.47 -12.04
C LEU A 70 -6.09 -2.86 -11.83
N LYS A 71 -6.95 -1.88 -11.57
CA LYS A 71 -8.38 -2.10 -11.30
C LYS A 71 -8.58 -3.07 -10.14
N VAL A 72 -7.83 -2.89 -9.08
CA VAL A 72 -8.01 -3.66 -7.85
C VAL A 72 -9.34 -3.28 -7.23
N SER A 73 -10.20 -4.27 -7.01
CA SER A 73 -11.54 -4.03 -6.50
C SER A 73 -11.54 -3.80 -4.99
N ASN A 74 -12.63 -3.21 -4.49
CA ASN A 74 -12.82 -3.06 -3.05
C ASN A 74 -12.83 -4.41 -2.33
N LEU A 75 -13.39 -5.43 -2.96
CA LEU A 75 -13.39 -6.78 -2.38
C LEU A 75 -11.98 -7.34 -2.24
N GLU A 76 -11.14 -7.12 -3.26
CA GLU A 76 -9.74 -7.50 -3.19
C GLU A 76 -9.02 -6.75 -2.08
N LEU A 77 -9.25 -5.45 -1.94
CA LEU A 77 -8.64 -4.64 -0.89
C LEU A 77 -9.07 -5.08 0.51
N LEU A 78 -10.35 -5.46 0.67
CA LEU A 78 -10.84 -6.01 1.93
C LEU A 78 -10.16 -7.34 2.25
N SER A 79 -9.97 -8.19 1.25
CA SER A 79 -9.26 -9.46 1.42
C SER A 79 -7.81 -9.23 1.83
N ILE A 80 -7.15 -8.27 1.21
CA ILE A 80 -5.77 -7.90 1.56
C ILE A 80 -5.69 -7.41 3.01
N LYS A 81 -6.61 -6.53 3.39
CA LYS A 81 -6.69 -6.03 4.77
C LYS A 81 -6.86 -7.18 5.75
N ARG A 82 -7.73 -8.14 5.43
CA ARG A 82 -7.96 -9.30 6.29
C ARG A 82 -6.71 -10.15 6.45
N VAL A 83 -5.98 -10.38 5.36
CA VAL A 83 -4.72 -11.13 5.41
C VAL A 83 -3.71 -10.43 6.31
N ILE A 84 -3.57 -9.11 6.16
CA ILE A 84 -2.67 -8.32 6.99
C ILE A 84 -3.04 -8.43 8.46
N GLU A 85 -4.32 -8.31 8.79
CA GLU A 85 -4.81 -8.43 10.15
C GLU A 85 -4.53 -9.81 10.75
N LEU A 86 -4.78 -10.87 9.96
CA LEU A 86 -4.53 -12.23 10.40
C LEU A 86 -3.04 -12.50 10.64
N LYS A 87 -2.17 -11.98 9.76
CA LYS A 87 -0.73 -12.09 9.95
C LYS A 87 -0.27 -11.35 11.19
N ALA A 88 -0.81 -10.17 11.44
CA ALA A 88 -0.48 -9.39 12.63
C ALA A 88 -0.86 -10.13 13.91
N LEU A 89 -2.02 -10.79 13.93
CA LEU A 89 -2.46 -11.57 15.07
C LEU A 89 -1.52 -12.73 15.37
N ARG A 90 -0.87 -13.28 14.35
CA ARG A 90 0.08 -14.39 14.48
C ARG A 90 1.52 -13.93 14.68
N GLY A 91 1.76 -12.60 14.74
CA GLY A 91 3.10 -12.05 14.83
C GLY A 91 3.89 -12.19 13.52
N ILE A 92 3.22 -12.31 12.39
CA ILE A 92 3.84 -12.44 11.06
C ILE A 92 3.68 -11.11 10.33
N ASN A 93 4.73 -10.67 9.68
CA ASN A 93 4.70 -9.46 8.86
C ASN A 93 4.63 -9.77 7.37
#